data_43bc4fdfa1d8cb4ee2b06adfb08d02c0
#
_entry.id   43bc4fdfa1d8cb4ee2b06adfb08d02c0
#
_cell.length_a   1.000
_cell.length_b   1.000
_cell.length_c   1.000
_cell.angle_alpha   90.00
_cell.angle_beta   90.00
_cell.angle_gamma   90.00
#
_symmetry.space_group_name_H-M   'P 1'
#
loop_
_entity.id
_entity.type
_entity.pdbx_description
1 polymer ?
#
loop_
_entity_poly.entity_id
_entity_poly.type
_entity_poly.pdbx_seq_one_letter_code
_entity_poly.pdbx_strand_id
1 'polypeptide(L)'
;SAQLQPGAKLLVRHELYEDWIKENPYDEGQGWGRVPWCQKEMDVTEEMLDCARRNDVSLVVIGRTAGEDQDNNAKAGSYCLTETEEDMIRRVCEVSKRTVVVLNVGNIIDMSWVEKYRPQAVLYVWQGGQEGGNGVADVLTGKVCACGKLTDTIAADINDYPSTENFGDPFKNYYKEDIYVGYRYFDSHKPFIDYAVQELGKE
;
A
#
# COMPACT_ATOMS: atom_id res chain seq x y z
N SER A 1 -2.32 12.90 -22.19
CA SER A 1 -3.22 11.74 -22.24
C SER A 1 -2.45 10.52 -22.68
N ALA A 2 -1.98 9.73 -21.72
CA ALA A 2 -1.44 8.42 -22.03
C ALA A 2 -2.60 7.57 -22.57
N GLN A 3 -2.59 7.28 -23.86
CA GLN A 3 -3.51 6.32 -24.44
C GLN A 3 -3.07 4.93 -23.98
N LEU A 4 -3.94 4.26 -23.22
CA LEU A 4 -3.81 2.84 -23.00
C LEU A 4 -3.73 2.12 -24.37
N GLN A 5 -2.68 1.33 -24.57
CA GLN A 5 -2.52 0.56 -25.80
C GLN A 5 -3.73 -0.37 -25.99
N PRO A 6 -4.19 -0.57 -27.25
CA PRO A 6 -5.29 -1.50 -27.52
C PRO A 6 -4.92 -2.91 -27.03
N GLY A 7 -5.70 -3.43 -26.09
CA GLY A 7 -5.47 -4.74 -25.48
C GLY A 7 -5.28 -4.72 -23.95
N ALA A 8 -5.13 -3.56 -23.33
CA ALA A 8 -5.18 -3.45 -21.88
C ALA A 8 -6.60 -3.81 -21.38
N LYS A 9 -6.74 -4.96 -20.73
CA LYS A 9 -8.02 -5.37 -20.12
C LYS A 9 -8.09 -4.82 -18.69
N LEU A 10 -8.89 -3.78 -18.48
CA LEU A 10 -9.33 -3.41 -17.15
C LEU A 10 -10.47 -4.37 -16.77
N LEU A 11 -10.21 -5.33 -15.90
CA LEU A 11 -11.23 -6.23 -15.39
C LEU A 11 -11.90 -5.58 -14.17
N VAL A 12 -12.95 -4.80 -14.41
CA VAL A 12 -13.86 -4.40 -13.34
C VAL A 12 -14.97 -5.45 -13.27
N ARG A 13 -14.95 -6.33 -12.27
CA ARG A 13 -16.02 -7.30 -12.08
C ARG A 13 -17.18 -6.66 -11.33
N HIS A 14 -18.27 -6.45 -12.03
CA HIS A 14 -19.55 -5.99 -11.49
C HIS A 14 -20.30 -7.07 -10.68
N GLU A 15 -19.92 -8.33 -10.85
CA GLU A 15 -20.62 -9.50 -10.30
C GLU A 15 -20.58 -9.60 -8.76
N LEU A 16 -19.62 -8.96 -8.12
CA LEU A 16 -19.43 -9.06 -6.67
C LEU A 16 -20.40 -8.17 -5.86
N TYR A 17 -21.02 -7.19 -6.49
CA TYR A 17 -21.93 -6.27 -5.83
C TYR A 17 -23.31 -6.92 -5.55
N GLU A 18 -23.83 -7.69 -6.51
CA GLU A 18 -25.12 -8.37 -6.36
C GLU A 18 -25.08 -9.46 -5.30
N ASP A 19 -23.95 -10.15 -5.17
CA ASP A 19 -23.78 -11.20 -4.17
C ASP A 19 -23.62 -10.59 -2.77
N TRP A 20 -22.88 -9.48 -2.62
CA TRP A 20 -22.73 -8.79 -1.35
C TRP A 20 -24.05 -8.20 -0.84
N ILE A 21 -24.88 -7.62 -1.70
CA ILE A 21 -26.23 -7.12 -1.34
C ILE A 21 -27.13 -8.25 -0.84
N LYS A 22 -27.06 -9.44 -1.45
CA LYS A 22 -27.83 -10.61 -1.03
C LYS A 22 -27.41 -11.10 0.37
N GLU A 23 -26.13 -10.99 0.69
CA GLU A 23 -25.58 -11.40 1.98
C GLU A 23 -25.77 -10.34 3.08
N ASN A 24 -26.01 -9.08 2.73
CA ASN A 24 -26.17 -7.96 3.66
C ASN A 24 -27.44 -7.14 3.42
N PRO A 25 -28.65 -7.73 3.60
CA PRO A 25 -29.93 -7.10 3.25
C PRO A 25 -30.31 -5.88 4.12
N TYR A 26 -29.58 -5.60 5.19
CA TYR A 26 -29.84 -4.45 6.08
C TYR A 26 -29.33 -3.10 5.56
N ASP A 27 -28.61 -3.09 4.45
CA ASP A 27 -28.09 -1.87 3.84
C ASP A 27 -29.04 -1.26 2.78
N GLU A 28 -30.18 -1.91 2.51
CA GLU A 28 -31.25 -1.35 1.69
C GLU A 28 -32.00 -0.26 2.47
N GLY A 29 -31.64 1.00 2.24
CA GLY A 29 -32.48 2.13 2.70
C GLY A 29 -31.80 3.24 3.48
N GLN A 30 -30.55 3.19 3.74
CA GLN A 30 -29.81 4.32 4.30
C GLN A 30 -29.29 5.20 3.17
N GLY A 31 -29.97 6.28 2.87
CA GLY A 31 -29.82 7.17 1.70
C GLY A 31 -28.49 7.95 1.59
N TRP A 32 -27.41 7.35 1.94
CA TRP A 32 -26.06 7.80 1.63
C TRP A 32 -25.64 7.04 0.38
N GLY A 33 -25.30 7.76 -0.67
CA GLY A 33 -24.83 7.18 -1.92
C GLY A 33 -23.58 6.33 -1.68
N ARG A 34 -23.78 5.09 -1.23
CA ARG A 34 -22.70 4.14 -1.02
C ARG A 34 -22.18 3.69 -2.37
N VAL A 35 -20.95 4.05 -2.67
CA VAL A 35 -20.17 3.29 -3.63
C VAL A 35 -19.93 1.94 -2.98
N PRO A 36 -20.42 0.83 -3.56
CA PRO A 36 -20.22 -0.48 -2.98
C PRO A 36 -18.72 -0.76 -2.87
N TRP A 37 -18.27 -0.98 -1.68
CA TRP A 37 -16.91 -1.43 -1.41
C TRP A 37 -16.87 -2.91 -1.69
N CYS A 38 -16.24 -3.29 -2.78
CA CYS A 38 -15.91 -4.67 -3.03
C CYS A 38 -14.40 -4.77 -3.14
N GLN A 39 -13.77 -5.15 -2.05
CA GLN A 39 -12.37 -5.53 -2.05
C GLN A 39 -12.30 -7.04 -2.24
N LYS A 40 -12.00 -7.46 -3.46
CA LYS A 40 -11.62 -8.85 -3.72
C LYS A 40 -10.13 -8.91 -3.91
N GLU A 41 -9.47 -9.67 -3.08
CA GLU A 41 -8.11 -10.09 -3.36
C GLU A 41 -8.10 -10.98 -4.60
N MET A 42 -7.23 -10.65 -5.52
CA MET A 42 -7.06 -11.42 -6.76
C MET A 42 -5.74 -12.15 -6.71
N ASP A 43 -5.80 -13.47 -6.84
CA ASP A 43 -4.60 -14.25 -7.06
C ASP A 43 -3.94 -13.86 -8.38
N VAL A 44 -2.62 -13.81 -8.36
CA VAL A 44 -1.83 -13.62 -9.57
C VAL A 44 -1.94 -14.87 -10.45
N THR A 45 -2.41 -14.69 -11.67
CA THR A 45 -2.56 -15.79 -12.65
C THR A 45 -1.30 -15.95 -13.47
N GLU A 46 -1.11 -17.12 -14.11
CA GLU A 46 -0.01 -17.35 -15.04
C GLU A 46 -0.06 -16.40 -16.24
N GLU A 47 -1.25 -16.03 -16.72
CA GLU A 47 -1.41 -15.03 -17.78
C GLU A 47 -0.82 -13.66 -17.38
N MET A 48 -1.05 -13.24 -16.13
CA MET A 48 -0.47 -12.01 -15.59
C MET A 48 1.06 -12.10 -15.47
N LEU A 49 1.59 -13.24 -15.04
CA LEU A 49 3.03 -13.46 -14.96
C LEU A 49 3.68 -13.50 -16.34
N ASP A 50 3.03 -14.12 -17.33
CA ASP A 50 3.49 -14.09 -18.71
C ASP A 50 3.49 -12.66 -19.29
N CYS A 51 2.52 -11.86 -18.90
CA CYS A 51 2.50 -10.44 -19.24
C CYS A 51 3.69 -9.71 -18.59
N ALA A 52 3.96 -9.96 -17.31
CA ALA A 52 5.09 -9.38 -16.59
C ALA A 52 6.45 -9.73 -17.23
N ARG A 53 6.65 -10.99 -17.65
CA ARG A 53 7.88 -11.45 -18.34
C ARG A 53 8.14 -10.70 -19.65
N ARG A 54 7.08 -10.35 -20.39
CA ARG A 54 7.18 -9.71 -21.72
C ARG A 54 7.35 -8.20 -21.67
N ASN A 55 6.98 -7.58 -20.55
CA ASN A 55 7.07 -6.14 -20.40
C ASN A 55 8.38 -5.71 -19.72
N ASP A 56 8.74 -4.44 -19.90
CA ASP A 56 9.96 -3.91 -19.31
C ASP A 56 9.78 -3.48 -17.86
N VAL A 57 8.55 -3.14 -17.47
CA VAL A 57 8.19 -2.74 -16.11
C VAL A 57 6.84 -3.34 -15.75
N SER A 58 6.75 -3.87 -14.55
CA SER A 58 5.49 -4.30 -13.91
C SER A 58 5.16 -3.37 -12.76
N LEU A 59 3.91 -2.92 -12.70
CA LEU A 59 3.40 -2.12 -11.60
C LEU A 59 2.52 -3.01 -10.72
N VAL A 60 2.85 -3.09 -9.45
CA VAL A 60 2.05 -3.75 -8.41
C VAL A 60 1.45 -2.66 -7.53
N VAL A 61 0.14 -2.60 -7.43
CA VAL A 61 -0.56 -1.60 -6.61
C VAL A 61 -1.13 -2.25 -5.37
N ILE A 62 -0.71 -1.76 -4.21
CA ILE A 62 -1.28 -2.14 -2.92
C ILE A 62 -2.17 -0.99 -2.45
N GLY A 63 -3.43 -1.31 -2.19
CA GLY A 63 -4.43 -0.34 -1.74
C GLY A 63 -4.91 -0.61 -0.32
N ARG A 64 -5.20 0.44 0.41
CA ARG A 64 -5.92 0.41 1.68
C ARG A 64 -7.00 1.47 1.66
N THR A 65 -8.13 1.18 2.30
CA THR A 65 -9.16 2.17 2.52
C THR A 65 -8.68 3.26 3.48
N ALA A 66 -9.34 4.42 3.44
CA ALA A 66 -9.10 5.47 4.43
C ALA A 66 -9.38 4.96 5.84
N GLY A 67 -8.53 5.31 6.80
CA GLY A 67 -8.66 4.90 8.19
C GLY A 67 -9.64 5.72 9.02
N GLU A 68 -10.58 6.46 8.40
CA GLU A 68 -11.51 7.31 9.14
C GLU A 68 -12.43 6.51 10.07
N ASP A 69 -12.86 5.33 9.63
CA ASP A 69 -13.77 4.48 10.41
C ASP A 69 -13.05 3.51 11.34
N GLN A 70 -11.79 3.23 11.07
CA GLN A 70 -10.99 2.24 11.81
C GLN A 70 -9.53 2.62 11.87
N ASP A 71 -8.97 2.54 13.07
CA ASP A 71 -7.53 2.63 13.24
C ASP A 71 -6.80 1.46 12.57
N ASN A 72 -5.56 1.71 12.19
CA ASN A 72 -4.68 0.68 11.71
C ASN A 72 -4.43 -0.35 12.84
N ASN A 73 -4.22 -1.60 12.47
CA ASN A 73 -3.88 -2.67 13.41
C ASN A 73 -2.84 -3.61 12.79
N ALA A 74 -2.17 -4.40 13.61
CA ALA A 74 -1.08 -5.30 13.19
C ALA A 74 -1.55 -6.53 12.39
N LYS A 75 -2.76 -6.51 11.80
CA LYS A 75 -3.31 -7.65 11.05
C LYS A 75 -3.01 -7.53 9.56
N ALA A 76 -3.10 -8.68 8.88
CA ALA A 76 -3.09 -8.76 7.43
C ALA A 76 -4.23 -7.91 6.82
N GLY A 77 -3.92 -7.18 5.75
CA GLY A 77 -4.86 -6.27 5.10
C GLY A 77 -5.01 -4.91 5.78
N SER A 78 -4.35 -4.68 6.93
CA SER A 78 -4.22 -3.39 7.60
C SER A 78 -2.76 -2.93 7.57
N TYR A 79 -2.01 -3.08 8.66
CA TYR A 79 -0.59 -2.77 8.68
C TYR A 79 0.24 -3.79 7.89
N CYS A 80 0.00 -5.08 8.09
CA CYS A 80 0.68 -6.12 7.34
C CYS A 80 0.02 -6.39 5.99
N LEU A 81 0.81 -6.88 5.03
CA LEU A 81 0.29 -7.42 3.78
C LEU A 81 -0.56 -8.67 4.06
N THR A 82 -1.53 -8.94 3.20
CA THR A 82 -2.19 -10.24 3.16
C THR A 82 -1.27 -11.27 2.50
N GLU A 83 -1.55 -12.55 2.70
CA GLU A 83 -0.82 -13.62 2.01
C GLU A 83 -0.90 -13.49 0.48
N THR A 84 -2.06 -13.09 -0.04
CA THR A 84 -2.28 -12.87 -1.47
C THR A 84 -1.46 -11.69 -2.00
N GLU A 85 -1.41 -10.58 -1.28
CA GLU A 85 -0.60 -9.42 -1.64
C GLU A 85 0.89 -9.75 -1.63
N GLU A 86 1.33 -10.47 -0.61
CA GLU A 86 2.72 -10.88 -0.48
C GLU A 86 3.13 -11.85 -1.59
N ASP A 87 2.28 -12.85 -1.89
CA ASP A 87 2.49 -13.79 -3.00
C ASP A 87 2.54 -13.05 -4.35
N MET A 88 1.66 -12.07 -4.56
CA MET A 88 1.65 -11.25 -5.77
C MET A 88 2.98 -10.49 -5.94
N ILE A 89 3.45 -9.80 -4.91
CA ILE A 89 4.72 -9.07 -4.97
C ILE A 89 5.87 -10.04 -5.26
N ARG A 90 5.94 -11.14 -4.51
CA ARG A 90 6.97 -12.16 -4.66
C ARG A 90 7.03 -12.69 -6.10
N ARG A 91 5.91 -13.20 -6.62
CA ARG A 91 5.84 -13.82 -7.94
C ARG A 91 6.12 -12.83 -9.07
N VAL A 92 5.64 -11.59 -8.95
CA VAL A 92 5.92 -10.56 -9.95
C VAL A 92 7.39 -10.16 -9.93
N CYS A 93 8.00 -9.98 -8.75
CA CYS A 93 9.43 -9.68 -8.62
C CYS A 93 10.32 -10.79 -9.20
N GLU A 94 9.91 -12.06 -9.05
CA GLU A 94 10.66 -13.21 -9.57
C GLU A 94 10.73 -13.26 -11.11
N VAL A 95 9.71 -12.78 -11.80
CA VAL A 95 9.60 -12.94 -13.26
C VAL A 95 9.78 -11.65 -14.04
N SER A 96 9.54 -10.50 -13.43
CA SER A 96 9.58 -9.20 -14.09
C SER A 96 11.01 -8.69 -14.23
N LYS A 97 11.31 -7.99 -15.31
CA LYS A 97 12.60 -7.31 -15.47
C LYS A 97 12.77 -6.18 -14.46
N ARG A 98 11.69 -5.46 -14.17
CA ARG A 98 11.62 -4.38 -13.18
C ARG A 98 10.24 -4.37 -12.56
N THR A 99 10.20 -4.33 -11.25
CA THR A 99 8.94 -4.21 -10.48
C THR A 99 8.93 -2.88 -9.74
N VAL A 100 7.86 -2.13 -9.91
CA VAL A 100 7.57 -0.95 -9.10
C VAL A 100 6.33 -1.23 -8.28
N VAL A 101 6.44 -1.11 -6.96
CA VAL A 101 5.28 -1.23 -6.07
C VAL A 101 4.76 0.16 -5.74
N VAL A 102 3.47 0.36 -5.98
CA VAL A 102 2.77 1.62 -5.69
C VAL A 102 1.87 1.41 -4.49
N LEU A 103 2.13 2.15 -3.42
CA LEU A 103 1.37 2.10 -2.17
C LEU A 103 0.32 3.21 -2.14
N ASN A 104 -0.92 2.85 -2.48
CA ASN A 104 -2.08 3.74 -2.37
C ASN A 104 -2.79 3.51 -1.03
N VAL A 105 -2.17 3.98 0.03
CA VAL A 105 -2.56 3.71 1.41
C VAL A 105 -2.61 5.01 2.22
N GLY A 106 -3.54 5.14 3.13
CA GLY A 106 -3.68 6.35 3.97
C GLY A 106 -2.80 6.36 5.21
N ASN A 107 -2.30 5.20 5.63
CA ASN A 107 -1.48 5.01 6.82
C ASN A 107 -0.15 4.35 6.46
N ILE A 108 0.78 4.31 7.41
CA ILE A 108 1.98 3.47 7.25
C ILE A 108 1.59 1.99 7.23
N ILE A 109 2.36 1.20 6.50
CA ILE A 109 2.25 -0.26 6.46
C ILE A 109 3.61 -0.90 6.72
N ASP A 110 3.61 -2.19 7.05
CA ASP A 110 4.84 -2.97 7.12
C ASP A 110 5.60 -2.91 5.80
N MET A 111 6.91 -2.65 5.88
CA MET A 111 7.81 -2.55 4.73
C MET A 111 8.87 -3.65 4.71
N SER A 112 8.80 -4.65 5.59
CA SER A 112 9.77 -5.75 5.68
C SER A 112 9.88 -6.56 4.37
N TRP A 113 8.81 -6.62 3.61
CA TRP A 113 8.77 -7.27 2.31
C TRP A 113 9.68 -6.61 1.25
N VAL A 114 10.03 -5.34 1.41
CA VAL A 114 10.92 -4.62 0.48
C VAL A 114 12.30 -5.25 0.47
N GLU A 115 12.87 -5.53 1.64
CA GLU A 115 14.15 -6.22 1.75
C GLU A 115 14.07 -7.66 1.25
N LYS A 116 12.95 -8.33 1.52
CA LYS A 116 12.72 -9.73 1.16
C LYS A 116 12.61 -9.96 -0.33
N TYR A 117 11.82 -9.12 -1.04
CA TYR A 117 11.51 -9.32 -2.47
C TYR A 117 12.23 -8.35 -3.40
N ARG A 118 12.83 -7.29 -2.89
CA ARG A 118 13.68 -6.33 -3.60
C ARG A 118 13.08 -5.78 -4.89
N PRO A 119 11.87 -5.20 -4.87
CA PRO A 119 11.37 -4.47 -6.02
C PRO A 119 12.35 -3.34 -6.40
N GLN A 120 12.41 -2.96 -7.66
CA GLN A 120 13.32 -1.91 -8.13
C GLN A 120 12.97 -0.53 -7.61
N ALA A 121 11.68 -0.29 -7.30
CA ALA A 121 11.23 0.93 -6.66
C ALA A 121 9.95 0.70 -5.87
N VAL A 122 9.76 1.52 -4.84
CA VAL A 122 8.49 1.64 -4.12
C VAL A 122 8.06 3.10 -4.15
N LEU A 123 6.84 3.36 -4.59
CA LEU A 123 6.26 4.69 -4.64
C LEU A 123 5.11 4.79 -3.63
N TYR A 124 5.30 5.59 -2.60
CA TYR A 124 4.28 5.85 -1.59
C TYR A 124 3.42 7.02 -2.05
N VAL A 125 2.20 6.77 -2.50
CA VAL A 125 1.34 7.79 -3.12
C VAL A 125 0.24 8.29 -2.20
N TRP A 126 0.11 7.70 -1.02
CA TRP A 126 -0.95 8.01 -0.07
C TRP A 126 -2.33 7.92 -0.73
N GLN A 127 -3.25 8.81 -0.37
CA GLN A 127 -4.59 8.92 -0.95
C GLN A 127 -4.71 10.23 -1.73
N GLY A 128 -4.49 10.16 -3.03
CA GLY A 128 -4.24 11.32 -3.88
C GLY A 128 -5.47 12.15 -4.32
N GLY A 129 -6.68 11.84 -3.86
CA GLY A 129 -7.89 12.55 -4.28
C GLY A 129 -8.19 12.42 -5.78
N GLN A 130 -8.94 13.38 -6.34
CA GLN A 130 -9.43 13.34 -7.73
C GLN A 130 -8.32 13.23 -8.78
N GLU A 131 -7.23 13.96 -8.60
CA GLU A 131 -6.10 14.00 -9.55
C GLU A 131 -4.97 13.04 -9.16
N GLY A 132 -5.16 12.20 -8.16
CA GLY A 132 -4.14 11.28 -7.65
C GLY A 132 -3.59 10.36 -8.73
N GLY A 133 -4.45 9.78 -9.56
CA GLY A 133 -4.02 8.93 -10.68
C GLY A 133 -3.17 9.66 -11.71
N ASN A 134 -3.48 10.91 -12.03
CA ASN A 134 -2.69 11.73 -12.93
C ASN A 134 -1.33 12.08 -12.33
N GLY A 135 -1.29 12.45 -11.04
CA GLY A 135 -0.04 12.73 -10.34
C GLY A 135 0.88 11.51 -10.29
N VAL A 136 0.35 10.34 -9.97
CA VAL A 136 1.10 9.08 -9.98
C VAL A 136 1.64 8.76 -11.38
N ALA A 137 0.81 8.90 -12.41
CA ALA A 137 1.23 8.67 -13.79
C ALA A 137 2.33 9.63 -14.23
N ASP A 138 2.27 10.90 -13.84
CA ASP A 138 3.30 11.90 -14.14
C ASP A 138 4.65 11.55 -13.50
N VAL A 139 4.64 11.02 -12.27
CA VAL A 139 5.86 10.54 -11.60
C VAL A 139 6.38 9.27 -12.26
N LEU A 140 5.53 8.26 -12.47
CA LEU A 140 5.95 6.97 -13.06
C LEU A 140 6.47 7.10 -14.49
N THR A 141 5.99 8.08 -15.24
CA THR A 141 6.47 8.36 -16.61
C THR A 141 7.69 9.29 -16.66
N GLY A 142 8.15 9.76 -15.50
CA GLY A 142 9.28 10.69 -15.42
C GLY A 142 8.96 12.12 -15.87
N LYS A 143 7.72 12.48 -16.09
CA LYS A 143 7.29 13.83 -16.42
C LYS A 143 7.53 14.80 -15.25
N VAL A 144 7.39 14.30 -14.02
CA VAL A 144 7.66 15.03 -12.79
C VAL A 144 8.51 14.15 -11.88
N CYS A 145 9.49 14.75 -11.24
CA CYS A 145 10.30 14.06 -10.23
C CYS A 145 9.54 13.95 -8.91
N ALA A 146 9.57 12.78 -8.26
CA ALA A 146 9.04 12.59 -6.93
C ALA A 146 9.86 13.40 -5.91
N CYS A 147 9.34 14.52 -5.45
CA CYS A 147 10.01 15.41 -4.49
C CYS A 147 9.39 15.35 -3.09
N GLY A 148 8.28 14.66 -2.90
CA GLY A 148 7.66 14.44 -1.61
C GLY A 148 8.56 13.65 -0.65
N LYS A 149 8.39 13.89 0.64
CA LYS A 149 9.05 13.16 1.72
C LYS A 149 8.02 12.41 2.53
N LEU A 150 8.42 11.29 3.15
CA LEU A 150 7.56 10.61 4.10
C LEU A 150 7.30 11.53 5.30
N THR A 151 6.05 11.57 5.74
CA THR A 151 5.62 12.32 6.93
C THR A 151 5.87 11.54 8.22
N ASP A 152 6.09 10.24 8.09
CA ASP A 152 6.20 9.30 9.19
C ASP A 152 7.48 8.48 9.08
N THR A 153 7.95 7.98 10.21
CA THR A 153 9.02 6.98 10.26
C THR A 153 8.40 5.59 10.24
N ILE A 154 8.82 4.77 9.30
CA ILE A 154 8.38 3.38 9.22
C ILE A 154 9.44 2.51 9.89
N ALA A 155 9.08 1.89 11.01
CA ALA A 155 9.95 0.97 11.74
C ALA A 155 10.14 -0.34 10.99
N ALA A 156 11.26 -1.01 11.24
CA ALA A 156 11.52 -2.34 10.71
C ALA A 156 10.58 -3.42 11.30
N ASP A 157 10.17 -3.22 12.56
CA ASP A 157 9.21 -4.07 13.27
C ASP A 157 8.19 -3.17 13.98
N ILE A 158 6.92 -3.54 13.95
CA ILE A 158 5.85 -2.80 14.62
C ILE A 158 6.10 -2.68 16.14
N ASN A 159 6.77 -3.65 16.73
CA ASN A 159 7.13 -3.64 18.14
C ASN A 159 8.22 -2.62 18.48
N ASP A 160 8.83 -2.00 17.49
CA ASP A 160 9.80 -0.94 17.70
C ASP A 160 9.15 0.40 18.04
N TYR A 161 7.85 0.56 17.78
CA TYR A 161 7.13 1.75 18.23
C TYR A 161 6.78 1.65 19.71
N PRO A 162 7.11 2.68 20.52
CA PRO A 162 6.80 2.67 21.95
C PRO A 162 5.32 2.54 22.27
N SER A 163 4.47 3.03 21.36
CA SER A 163 3.01 3.00 21.51
C SER A 163 2.38 1.63 21.23
N THR A 164 3.09 0.70 20.60
CA THR A 164 2.52 -0.61 20.21
C THR A 164 1.93 -1.38 21.40
N GLU A 165 2.54 -1.28 22.58
CA GLU A 165 2.08 -2.00 23.76
C GLU A 165 0.69 -1.58 24.25
N ASN A 166 0.26 -0.34 24.00
CA ASN A 166 -1.00 0.20 24.48
C ASN A 166 -1.91 0.76 23.40
N PHE A 167 -1.51 0.64 22.13
CA PHE A 167 -2.31 1.09 21.01
C PHE A 167 -3.62 0.30 20.93
N GLY A 168 -4.74 1.00 20.82
CA GLY A 168 -6.05 0.39 20.72
C GLY A 168 -6.63 -0.13 22.04
N ASP A 169 -6.02 0.17 23.21
CA ASP A 169 -6.62 -0.14 24.50
C ASP A 169 -7.89 0.71 24.70
N PRO A 170 -9.08 0.09 24.86
CA PRO A 170 -10.35 0.83 24.95
C PRO A 170 -10.55 1.56 26.29
N PHE A 171 -9.73 1.28 27.29
CA PHE A 171 -9.90 1.83 28.65
C PHE A 171 -8.83 2.85 29.02
N LYS A 172 -7.61 2.71 28.48
CA LYS A 172 -6.49 3.56 28.85
C LYS A 172 -5.60 3.83 27.65
N ASN A 173 -5.30 5.11 27.42
CA ASN A 173 -4.29 5.52 26.48
C ASN A 173 -3.18 6.24 27.21
N TYR A 174 -1.94 5.86 26.93
CA TYR A 174 -0.75 6.48 27.48
C TYR A 174 0.07 7.07 26.34
N TYR A 175 0.43 8.34 26.45
CA TYR A 175 1.35 9.00 25.51
C TYR A 175 2.79 8.55 25.79
N LYS A 176 3.12 7.27 25.52
CA LYS A 176 4.43 6.68 25.80
C LYS A 176 5.56 7.34 25.03
N GLU A 177 5.26 7.90 23.88
CA GLU A 177 6.26 8.55 23.04
C GLU A 177 6.57 9.97 23.49
N ASP A 178 5.64 10.64 24.21
CA ASP A 178 5.76 12.02 24.65
C ASP A 178 6.22 12.94 23.50
N ILE A 179 7.33 13.66 23.65
CA ILE A 179 7.92 14.48 22.59
C ILE A 179 8.73 13.68 21.57
N TYR A 180 9.00 12.40 21.84
CA TYR A 180 9.81 11.52 21.00
C TYR A 180 8.93 10.73 20.03
N VAL A 181 8.15 11.43 19.21
CA VAL A 181 7.31 10.80 18.19
C VAL A 181 8.10 10.58 16.90
N GLY A 182 7.93 9.43 16.29
CA GLY A 182 8.51 9.10 14.99
C GLY A 182 10.03 9.16 14.96
N TYR A 183 10.60 9.89 14.01
CA TYR A 183 12.05 9.99 13.83
C TYR A 183 12.81 10.41 15.10
N ARG A 184 12.23 11.25 15.95
CA ARG A 184 12.88 11.69 17.20
C ARG A 184 13.18 10.52 18.13
N TYR A 185 12.26 9.54 18.19
CA TYR A 185 12.48 8.34 18.98
C TYR A 185 13.59 7.47 18.37
N PHE A 186 13.50 7.21 17.07
CA PHE A 186 14.43 6.32 16.37
C PHE A 186 15.85 6.89 16.35
N ASP A 187 16.02 8.18 16.12
CA ASP A 187 17.33 8.85 16.18
C ASP A 187 17.97 8.77 17.57
N SER A 188 17.15 8.79 18.62
CA SER A 188 17.64 8.88 19.99
C SER A 188 17.78 7.51 20.69
N HIS A 189 16.95 6.52 20.34
CA HIS A 189 16.80 5.29 21.10
C HIS A 189 17.08 4.02 20.30
N LYS A 190 16.95 4.04 18.99
CA LYS A 190 17.21 2.90 18.12
C LYS A 190 18.03 3.31 16.91
N PRO A 191 18.93 2.42 16.43
CA PRO A 191 19.60 2.66 15.17
C PRO A 191 18.55 2.70 14.05
N PHE A 192 18.45 3.84 13.42
CA PHE A 192 17.57 4.10 12.31
C PHE A 192 18.08 3.35 11.07
N ILE A 193 17.28 2.47 10.52
CA ILE A 193 17.54 1.91 9.20
C ILE A 193 16.79 2.75 8.19
N ASP A 194 17.47 3.72 7.62
CA ASP A 194 16.94 4.54 6.55
C ASP A 194 16.98 3.77 5.23
N TYR A 195 15.97 2.96 4.97
CA TYR A 195 15.85 2.22 3.71
C TYR A 195 15.70 3.15 2.50
N ALA A 196 15.17 4.35 2.70
CA ALA A 196 14.91 5.28 1.61
C ALA A 196 16.16 5.98 1.11
N VAL A 197 17.18 6.13 1.95
CA VAL A 197 18.40 6.89 1.63
C VAL A 197 19.56 6.00 1.19
N GLN A 198 19.62 4.74 1.64
CA GLN A 198 20.76 3.88 1.34
C GLN A 198 20.78 3.32 -0.10
N GLU A 199 19.64 3.20 -0.75
CA GLU A 199 19.57 2.63 -2.11
C GLU A 199 19.54 3.70 -3.22
N LEU A 200 19.15 4.94 -2.91
CA LEU A 200 19.14 6.03 -3.89
C LEU A 200 20.48 6.78 -4.01
N GLY A 201 21.46 6.41 -3.22
CA GLY A 201 22.78 7.06 -3.18
C GLY A 201 23.95 6.22 -3.68
N LYS A 202 23.69 5.08 -4.30
CA LYS A 202 24.75 4.27 -4.96
C LYS A 202 24.50 4.27 -6.46
N GLU A 203 25.04 5.27 -7.16
CA GLU A 203 25.46 5.15 -8.56
C GLU A 203 26.72 4.32 -8.66
#